data_f66f020f47b721fb90aaca4b6614f1d7
#
_entry.id   f66f020f47b721fb90aaca4b6614f1d7
#
_cell.length_a   1.000
_cell.length_b   1.000
_cell.length_c   1.000
_cell.angle_alpha   90.00
_cell.angle_beta   90.00
_cell.angle_gamma   90.00
#
_symmetry.space_group_name_H-M   'P 1'
#
loop_
_entity.id
_entity.type
_entity.pdbx_description
1 polymer ?
#
loop_
_entity_poly.entity_id
_entity_poly.type
_entity_poly.pdbx_seq_one_letter_code
_entity_poly.pdbx_strand_id
1 'polypeptide(L)'
;NKRKIYRLKKMSFVPHSSVDIESMFNELDISSYDDLFKHIPSELYLNEDIDIENSKSELELIQYFNDVSSKNTQNLICFAGGGHYDTYLPHTVKSLTMRPEFMTSYTPYQAEISQGVLQALFEFQSLVADLTEMELANASLYDGATSVVEAVSMSIAKTKRNNVILSEGLNVRAYETLNTIIDNKIISFDTL
;
A
#
# COMPACT_ATOMS: atom_id res chain seq x y z
N ASN A 1 42.68 36.77 -2.08
CA ASN A 1 41.27 36.72 -1.69
C ASN A 1 40.70 35.27 -1.80
N LYS A 2 40.95 34.46 -0.75
CA LYS A 2 40.37 33.13 -0.65
C LYS A 2 38.93 33.28 -0.19
N ARG A 3 37.97 33.14 -1.11
CA ARG A 3 36.53 32.95 -0.77
C ARG A 3 36.43 31.69 0.08
N LYS A 4 36.14 31.82 1.39
CA LYS A 4 35.64 30.72 2.23
C LYS A 4 34.31 30.29 1.68
N ILE A 5 34.28 29.20 0.94
CA ILE A 5 33.01 28.48 0.60
C ILE A 5 32.55 27.89 1.92
N TYR A 6 31.52 28.49 2.51
CA TYR A 6 30.79 27.87 3.61
C TYR A 6 30.15 26.59 3.07
N ARG A 7 30.80 25.46 3.34
CA ARG A 7 30.14 24.15 3.17
C ARG A 7 28.94 24.15 4.12
N LEU A 8 27.75 24.33 3.58
CA LEU A 8 26.52 24.08 4.31
C LEU A 8 26.66 22.69 4.93
N LYS A 9 26.69 22.60 6.25
CA LYS A 9 26.64 21.32 6.95
C LYS A 9 25.39 20.61 6.43
N LYS A 10 25.57 19.47 5.76
CA LYS A 10 24.45 18.61 5.38
C LYS A 10 23.66 18.38 6.66
N MET A 11 22.43 18.89 6.74
CA MET A 11 21.55 18.57 7.84
C MET A 11 21.25 17.07 7.74
N SER A 12 21.77 16.31 8.68
CA SER A 12 21.52 14.88 8.78
C SER A 12 20.30 14.64 9.68
N PHE A 13 19.46 13.70 9.33
CA PHE A 13 18.42 13.22 10.22
C PHE A 13 18.98 12.45 11.44
N VAL A 14 20.28 12.13 11.41
CA VAL A 14 21.01 11.58 12.56
C VAL A 14 21.63 12.75 13.32
N PRO A 15 21.07 13.15 14.48
CA PRO A 15 21.46 14.36 15.17
C PRO A 15 22.76 14.23 15.98
N HIS A 16 23.26 13.02 16.16
CA HIS A 16 24.41 12.74 17.02
C HIS A 16 25.71 13.33 16.45
N SER A 17 26.44 14.04 17.31
CA SER A 17 27.80 14.47 17.02
C SER A 17 28.81 13.34 17.23
N SER A 18 30.04 13.55 16.78
CA SER A 18 31.13 12.58 17.05
C SER A 18 31.37 12.36 18.56
N VAL A 19 31.18 13.40 19.36
CA VAL A 19 31.31 13.31 20.82
C VAL A 19 30.19 12.48 21.44
N ASP A 20 28.95 12.62 20.93
CA ASP A 20 27.84 11.80 21.39
C ASP A 20 28.06 10.32 21.05
N ILE A 21 28.55 10.04 19.83
CA ILE A 21 28.86 8.66 19.39
C ILE A 21 29.96 8.06 20.24
N GLU A 22 31.04 8.80 20.53
CA GLU A 22 32.12 8.35 21.39
C GLU A 22 31.64 8.06 22.81
N SER A 23 30.78 8.92 23.36
CA SER A 23 30.15 8.67 24.66
C SER A 23 29.28 7.42 24.68
N MET A 24 28.50 7.18 23.62
CA MET A 24 27.71 5.96 23.47
C MET A 24 28.60 4.71 23.36
N PHE A 25 29.69 4.78 22.62
CA PHE A 25 30.64 3.65 22.50
C PHE A 25 31.28 3.32 23.83
N ASN A 26 31.66 4.33 24.60
CA ASN A 26 32.24 4.12 25.93
C ASN A 26 31.22 3.49 26.90
N GLU A 27 29.96 3.90 26.86
CA GLU A 27 28.91 3.33 27.70
C GLU A 27 28.62 1.86 27.35
N LEU A 28 28.73 1.52 26.07
CA LEU A 28 28.50 0.16 25.56
C LEU A 28 29.76 -0.73 25.61
N ASP A 29 30.91 -0.19 26.03
CA ASP A 29 32.21 -0.86 26.01
C ASP A 29 32.57 -1.43 24.64
N ILE A 30 32.36 -0.64 23.58
CA ILE A 30 32.67 -0.98 22.18
C ILE A 30 33.58 0.09 21.57
N SER A 31 34.32 -0.26 20.54
CA SER A 31 35.23 0.64 19.83
C SER A 31 34.72 1.12 18.47
N SER A 32 33.77 0.38 17.89
CA SER A 32 33.25 0.67 16.55
C SER A 32 31.83 0.14 16.38
N TYR A 33 31.15 0.56 15.31
CA TYR A 33 29.86 -0.03 14.92
C TYR A 33 29.97 -1.53 14.59
N ASP A 34 31.12 -2.00 14.09
CA ASP A 34 31.30 -3.40 13.74
C ASP A 34 31.21 -4.31 14.96
N ASP A 35 31.53 -3.77 16.14
CA ASP A 35 31.43 -4.50 17.40
C ASP A 35 29.96 -4.91 17.71
N LEU A 36 29.00 -4.10 17.25
CA LEU A 36 27.57 -4.39 17.42
C LEU A 36 27.11 -5.58 16.57
N PHE A 37 27.83 -5.88 15.51
CA PHE A 37 27.46 -6.90 14.52
C PHE A 37 28.31 -8.17 14.59
N LYS A 38 29.21 -8.30 15.59
CA LYS A 38 30.08 -9.48 15.76
C LYS A 38 29.35 -10.82 15.80
N HIS A 39 28.06 -10.82 16.12
CA HIS A 39 27.22 -12.02 16.12
C HIS A 39 26.79 -12.49 14.72
N ILE A 40 26.98 -11.64 13.70
CA ILE A 40 26.65 -11.98 12.32
C ILE A 40 27.88 -12.65 11.69
N PRO A 41 27.72 -13.83 11.05
CA PRO A 41 28.82 -14.48 10.32
C PRO A 41 29.38 -13.58 9.22
N SER A 42 30.70 -13.54 9.08
CA SER A 42 31.41 -12.65 8.15
C SER A 42 31.05 -12.86 6.68
N GLU A 43 30.64 -14.07 6.32
CA GLU A 43 30.17 -14.41 4.97
C GLU A 43 28.82 -13.76 4.59
N LEU A 44 28.11 -13.25 5.58
CA LEU A 44 26.84 -12.51 5.37
C LEU A 44 27.04 -11.00 5.27
N TYR A 45 28.25 -10.50 5.48
CA TYR A 45 28.54 -9.08 5.29
C TYR A 45 28.65 -8.74 3.82
N LEU A 46 28.05 -7.62 3.46
CA LEU A 46 28.25 -7.02 2.16
C LEU A 46 29.64 -6.37 2.14
N ASN A 47 30.55 -6.88 1.32
CA ASN A 47 31.93 -6.37 1.21
C ASN A 47 32.07 -5.24 0.16
N GLU A 48 31.02 -4.95 -0.55
CA GLU A 48 30.98 -3.92 -1.59
C GLU A 48 29.87 -2.94 -1.28
N ASP A 49 30.01 -1.70 -1.72
CA ASP A 49 28.95 -0.71 -1.63
C ASP A 49 27.76 -1.17 -2.48
N ILE A 50 26.57 -0.94 -1.96
CA ILE A 50 25.34 -1.22 -2.71
C ILE A 50 25.31 -0.30 -3.94
N ASP A 51 25.17 -0.89 -5.12
CA ASP A 51 25.06 -0.15 -6.39
C ASP A 51 23.69 0.58 -6.47
N ILE A 52 23.63 1.70 -5.78
CA ILE A 52 22.47 2.58 -5.78
C ILE A 52 22.89 3.92 -6.36
N GLU A 53 22.09 4.43 -7.28
CA GLU A 53 22.29 5.78 -7.82
C GLU A 53 22.36 6.83 -6.70
N ASN A 54 23.19 7.86 -6.93
CA ASN A 54 23.26 8.98 -6.01
C ASN A 54 21.90 9.69 -5.88
N SER A 55 21.66 10.25 -4.70
CA SER A 55 20.45 11.04 -4.44
C SER A 55 20.35 12.21 -5.41
N LYS A 56 19.16 12.42 -5.93
CA LYS A 56 18.80 13.56 -6.78
C LYS A 56 18.04 14.61 -5.95
N SER A 57 18.10 15.85 -6.34
CA SER A 57 17.25 16.90 -5.80
C SER A 57 15.80 16.72 -6.26
N GLU A 58 14.85 17.33 -5.58
CA GLU A 58 13.43 17.29 -5.95
C GLU A 58 13.20 17.71 -7.40
N LEU A 59 13.85 18.79 -7.84
CA LEU A 59 13.74 19.26 -9.22
C LEU A 59 14.23 18.22 -10.23
N GLU A 60 15.38 17.59 -9.97
CA GLU A 60 15.95 16.56 -10.83
C GLU A 60 15.04 15.31 -10.87
N LEU A 61 14.42 14.95 -9.73
CA LEU A 61 13.46 13.84 -9.69
C LEU A 61 12.21 14.14 -10.52
N ILE A 62 11.66 15.35 -10.40
CA ILE A 62 10.50 15.76 -11.18
C ILE A 62 10.82 15.70 -12.69
N GLN A 63 11.97 16.24 -13.10
CA GLN A 63 12.41 16.20 -14.48
C GLN A 63 12.58 14.74 -14.96
N TYR A 64 13.29 13.94 -14.20
CA TYR A 64 13.52 12.53 -14.53
C TYR A 64 12.22 11.76 -14.74
N PHE A 65 11.28 11.88 -13.80
CA PHE A 65 10.01 11.16 -13.91
C PHE A 65 9.10 11.71 -15.01
N ASN A 66 9.15 12.99 -15.33
CA ASN A 66 8.47 13.54 -16.49
C ASN A 66 9.05 12.97 -17.79
N ASP A 67 10.37 12.89 -17.90
CA ASP A 67 11.05 12.30 -19.06
C ASP A 67 10.72 10.81 -19.22
N VAL A 68 10.71 10.04 -18.13
CA VAL A 68 10.30 8.63 -18.15
C VAL A 68 8.84 8.49 -18.53
N SER A 69 7.96 9.30 -17.94
CA SER A 69 6.53 9.30 -18.24
C SER A 69 6.23 9.65 -19.70
N SER A 70 7.00 10.58 -20.29
CA SER A 70 6.82 10.99 -21.69
C SER A 70 7.11 9.88 -22.70
N LYS A 71 7.87 8.85 -22.30
CA LYS A 71 8.16 7.67 -23.13
C LYS A 71 6.98 6.72 -23.22
N ASN A 72 6.01 6.81 -22.32
CA ASN A 72 4.78 6.05 -22.41
C ASN A 72 3.87 6.67 -23.46
N THR A 73 3.11 5.82 -24.16
CA THR A 73 2.11 6.29 -25.09
C THR A 73 1.00 7.01 -24.32
N GLN A 74 0.82 8.30 -24.61
CA GLN A 74 -0.18 9.15 -23.99
C GLN A 74 -1.36 9.39 -24.93
N ASN A 75 -2.50 9.78 -24.37
CA ASN A 75 -3.70 10.16 -25.11
C ASN A 75 -4.27 9.05 -26.02
N LEU A 76 -4.13 7.79 -25.64
CA LEU A 76 -4.78 6.68 -26.32
C LEU A 76 -6.28 6.65 -25.97
N ILE A 77 -7.09 6.43 -27.00
CA ILE A 77 -8.47 6.02 -26.82
C ILE A 77 -8.45 4.50 -26.58
N CYS A 78 -8.79 4.07 -25.39
CA CYS A 78 -8.68 2.66 -24.99
C CYS A 78 -9.99 1.92 -25.24
N PHE A 79 -9.94 0.90 -26.12
CA PHE A 79 -11.02 -0.05 -26.36
C PHE A 79 -10.68 -1.46 -25.87
N ALA A 80 -9.68 -1.60 -25.01
CA ALA A 80 -9.20 -2.91 -24.56
C ALA A 80 -10.21 -3.68 -23.67
N GLY A 81 -11.13 -2.98 -23.02
CA GLY A 81 -12.09 -3.60 -22.10
C GLY A 81 -11.41 -4.14 -20.83
N GLY A 82 -11.74 -5.38 -20.45
CA GLY A 82 -11.13 -6.04 -19.28
C GLY A 82 -11.62 -5.52 -17.94
N GLY A 83 -12.75 -4.81 -17.90
CA GLY A 83 -13.35 -4.26 -16.68
C GLY A 83 -12.73 -2.92 -16.24
N HIS A 84 -11.80 -2.37 -17.02
CA HIS A 84 -11.22 -1.05 -16.80
C HIS A 84 -11.84 -0.04 -17.76
N TYR A 85 -12.57 0.91 -17.20
CA TYR A 85 -13.23 1.98 -17.96
C TYR A 85 -12.92 3.33 -17.33
N ASP A 86 -12.74 4.35 -18.16
CA ASP A 86 -12.54 5.70 -17.69
C ASP A 86 -13.80 6.20 -16.98
N THR A 87 -13.64 6.66 -15.77
CA THR A 87 -14.70 7.31 -15.00
C THR A 87 -14.32 8.74 -14.69
N TYR A 88 -15.27 9.65 -14.83
CA TYR A 88 -15.04 11.03 -14.44
C TYR A 88 -14.90 11.16 -12.93
N LEU A 89 -13.75 11.68 -12.49
CA LEU A 89 -13.49 11.99 -11.09
C LEU A 89 -13.61 13.50 -10.85
N PRO A 90 -14.69 13.96 -10.16
CA PRO A 90 -14.84 15.37 -9.84
C PRO A 90 -13.69 15.90 -8.98
N HIS A 91 -13.25 17.14 -9.25
CA HIS A 91 -12.21 17.78 -8.45
C HIS A 91 -12.55 17.85 -6.96
N THR A 92 -13.81 17.99 -6.62
CA THR A 92 -14.29 18.01 -5.23
C THR A 92 -13.92 16.70 -4.50
N VAL A 93 -14.08 15.54 -5.16
CA VAL A 93 -13.72 14.24 -4.58
C VAL A 93 -12.22 14.20 -4.26
N LYS A 94 -11.39 14.59 -5.22
CA LYS A 94 -9.94 14.65 -5.02
C LYS A 94 -9.55 15.62 -3.88
N SER A 95 -10.18 16.79 -3.84
CA SER A 95 -9.92 17.79 -2.79
C SER A 95 -10.32 17.29 -1.40
N LEU A 96 -11.47 16.62 -1.28
CA LEU A 96 -11.94 16.10 -0.01
C LEU A 96 -11.10 14.92 0.50
N THR A 97 -10.73 13.99 -0.39
CA THR A 97 -9.93 12.82 -0.01
C THR A 97 -8.51 13.17 0.41
N MET A 98 -8.00 14.32 -0.04
CA MET A 98 -6.67 14.81 0.34
C MET A 98 -6.65 15.62 1.65
N ARG A 99 -7.78 15.74 2.33
CA ARG A 99 -7.83 16.48 3.59
C ARG A 99 -7.06 15.74 4.69
N PRO A 100 -6.33 16.48 5.54
CA PRO A 100 -5.52 15.88 6.62
C PRO A 100 -6.33 14.99 7.56
N GLU A 101 -7.61 15.28 7.78
CA GLU A 101 -8.50 14.52 8.65
C GLU A 101 -8.67 13.06 8.20
N PHE A 102 -8.56 12.81 6.89
CA PHE A 102 -8.61 11.45 6.33
C PHE A 102 -7.22 10.82 6.15
N MET A 103 -6.20 11.63 5.86
CA MET A 103 -4.85 11.15 5.58
C MET A 103 -4.05 10.79 6.83
N THR A 104 -4.40 11.34 7.99
CA THR A 104 -3.69 11.10 9.25
C THR A 104 -4.18 9.86 9.99
N SER A 105 -5.33 9.32 9.65
CA SER A 105 -5.85 8.09 10.24
C SER A 105 -5.17 6.89 9.59
N TYR A 106 -4.32 6.19 10.36
CA TYR A 106 -3.68 4.96 9.87
C TYR A 106 -4.71 3.83 9.74
N THR A 107 -5.28 3.43 10.85
CA THR A 107 -6.38 2.47 10.89
C THR A 107 -7.36 2.92 11.98
N PRO A 108 -8.66 3.01 11.70
CA PRO A 108 -9.63 3.59 12.63
C PRO A 108 -10.06 2.60 13.72
N TYR A 109 -9.12 1.93 14.38
CA TYR A 109 -9.42 1.01 15.47
C TYR A 109 -9.79 1.72 16.76
N GLN A 110 -9.24 2.92 17.00
CA GLN A 110 -9.48 3.69 18.20
C GLN A 110 -10.50 4.79 17.92
N ALA A 111 -11.68 4.64 18.48
CA ALA A 111 -12.77 5.60 18.31
C ALA A 111 -12.39 7.01 18.81
N GLU A 112 -11.58 7.11 19.84
CA GLU A 112 -11.12 8.36 20.44
C GLU A 112 -10.30 9.23 19.46
N ILE A 113 -9.61 8.60 18.52
CA ILE A 113 -8.74 9.29 17.55
C ILE A 113 -9.38 9.36 16.17
N SER A 114 -10.28 8.44 15.85
CA SER A 114 -10.78 8.23 14.48
C SER A 114 -12.30 8.36 14.37
N GLN A 115 -12.95 9.10 15.24
CA GLN A 115 -14.42 9.21 15.30
C GLN A 115 -15.03 9.64 13.97
N GLY A 116 -14.46 10.66 13.32
CA GLY A 116 -14.97 11.18 12.05
C GLY A 116 -14.83 10.18 10.90
N VAL A 117 -13.71 9.45 10.84
CA VAL A 117 -13.50 8.40 9.84
C VAL A 117 -14.43 7.22 10.08
N LEU A 118 -14.61 6.81 11.33
CA LEU A 118 -15.54 5.75 11.70
C LEU A 118 -16.99 6.11 11.32
N GLN A 119 -17.41 7.34 11.59
CA GLN A 119 -18.73 7.81 11.17
C GLN A 119 -18.88 7.76 9.65
N ALA A 120 -17.89 8.24 8.89
CA ALA A 120 -17.92 8.19 7.44
C ALA A 120 -18.02 6.75 6.90
N LEU A 121 -17.33 5.79 7.54
CA LEU A 121 -17.43 4.37 7.19
C LEU A 121 -18.85 3.81 7.46
N PHE A 122 -19.46 4.14 8.58
CA PHE A 122 -20.86 3.74 8.86
C PHE A 122 -21.84 4.33 7.87
N GLU A 123 -21.70 5.60 7.54
CA GLU A 123 -22.54 6.27 6.52
C GLU A 123 -22.36 5.63 5.14
N PHE A 124 -21.12 5.29 4.76
CA PHE A 124 -20.82 4.59 3.52
C PHE A 124 -21.48 3.20 3.47
N GLN A 125 -21.39 2.41 4.55
CA GLN A 125 -22.03 1.10 4.63
C GLN A 125 -23.55 1.22 4.46
N SER A 126 -24.18 2.20 5.13
CA SER A 126 -25.61 2.46 5.00
C SER A 126 -25.98 2.85 3.57
N LEU A 127 -25.21 3.75 2.95
CA LEU A 127 -25.42 4.17 1.58
C LEU A 127 -25.34 3.01 0.58
N VAL A 128 -24.34 2.13 0.74
CA VAL A 128 -24.19 0.95 -0.13
C VAL A 128 -25.34 -0.03 0.09
N ALA A 129 -25.74 -0.25 1.33
CA ALA A 129 -26.88 -1.11 1.65
C ALA A 129 -28.18 -0.59 1.00
N ASP A 130 -28.45 0.71 1.12
CA ASP A 130 -29.62 1.36 0.51
C ASP A 130 -29.59 1.28 -1.03
N LEU A 131 -28.44 1.53 -1.65
CA LEU A 131 -28.29 1.48 -3.12
C LEU A 131 -28.44 0.08 -3.71
N THR A 132 -28.10 -0.95 -2.94
CA THR A 132 -28.13 -2.36 -3.37
C THR A 132 -29.37 -3.10 -2.87
N GLU A 133 -30.21 -2.46 -2.07
CA GLU A 133 -31.36 -3.07 -1.39
C GLU A 133 -30.96 -4.27 -0.51
N MET A 134 -29.76 -4.24 0.04
CA MET A 134 -29.24 -5.24 0.99
C MET A 134 -29.49 -4.80 2.42
N GLU A 135 -29.65 -5.74 3.34
CA GLU A 135 -29.84 -5.42 4.77
C GLU A 135 -28.58 -4.82 5.39
N LEU A 136 -27.40 -5.24 4.93
CA LEU A 136 -26.11 -4.83 5.45
C LEU A 136 -25.06 -4.78 4.34
N ALA A 137 -24.09 -3.89 4.49
CA ALA A 137 -22.87 -3.87 3.72
C ALA A 137 -21.66 -3.78 4.68
N ASN A 138 -20.51 -4.32 4.27
CA ASN A 138 -19.27 -4.07 5.00
C ASN A 138 -18.67 -2.71 4.59
N ALA A 139 -17.64 -2.26 5.31
CA ALA A 139 -17.00 -0.99 5.01
C ALA A 139 -16.25 -1.03 3.68
N SER A 140 -15.41 -2.03 3.46
CA SER A 140 -14.76 -2.32 2.18
C SER A 140 -13.94 -3.61 2.25
N LEU A 141 -13.57 -4.12 1.07
CA LEU A 141 -12.54 -5.14 0.87
C LEU A 141 -11.50 -4.58 -0.09
N TYR A 142 -10.36 -5.27 -0.26
CA TYR A 142 -9.26 -4.77 -1.09
C TYR A 142 -9.66 -4.55 -2.55
N ASP A 143 -10.41 -5.49 -3.12
CA ASP A 143 -10.92 -5.40 -4.48
C ASP A 143 -12.12 -6.32 -4.70
N GLY A 144 -12.71 -6.25 -5.91
CA GLY A 144 -13.89 -7.07 -6.26
C GLY A 144 -13.58 -8.57 -6.33
N ALA A 145 -12.39 -8.95 -6.72
CA ALA A 145 -12.02 -10.37 -6.83
C ALA A 145 -11.90 -11.01 -5.44
N THR A 146 -11.22 -10.36 -4.51
CA THR A 146 -11.15 -10.82 -3.11
C THR A 146 -12.50 -10.78 -2.42
N SER A 147 -13.38 -9.85 -2.78
CA SER A 147 -14.76 -9.80 -2.26
C SER A 147 -15.55 -11.06 -2.62
N VAL A 148 -15.39 -11.60 -3.83
CA VAL A 148 -16.00 -12.87 -4.23
C VAL A 148 -15.46 -14.04 -3.40
N VAL A 149 -14.15 -14.08 -3.17
CA VAL A 149 -13.51 -15.11 -2.33
C VAL A 149 -14.06 -15.09 -0.90
N GLU A 150 -14.18 -13.92 -0.32
CA GLU A 150 -14.72 -13.76 1.03
C GLU A 150 -16.20 -14.15 1.09
N ALA A 151 -17.01 -13.76 0.10
CA ALA A 151 -18.42 -14.16 0.02
C ALA A 151 -18.58 -15.69 -0.07
N VAL A 152 -17.76 -16.35 -0.89
CA VAL A 152 -17.72 -17.80 -0.98
C VAL A 152 -17.30 -18.43 0.34
N SER A 153 -16.26 -17.92 0.96
CA SER A 153 -15.75 -18.40 2.27
C SER A 153 -16.82 -18.28 3.36
N MET A 154 -17.52 -17.16 3.42
CA MET A 154 -18.63 -16.94 4.34
C MET A 154 -19.79 -17.92 4.09
N SER A 155 -20.14 -18.12 2.83
CA SER A 155 -21.22 -19.04 2.43
C SER A 155 -20.91 -20.48 2.85
N ILE A 156 -19.69 -20.93 2.61
CA ILE A 156 -19.22 -22.26 3.04
C ILE A 156 -19.22 -22.37 4.57
N ALA A 157 -18.71 -21.35 5.25
CA ALA A 157 -18.67 -21.34 6.71
C ALA A 157 -20.08 -21.43 7.33
N LYS A 158 -21.06 -20.77 6.72
CA LYS A 158 -22.45 -20.74 7.18
C LYS A 158 -23.20 -22.03 6.83
N THR A 159 -23.09 -22.50 5.60
CA THR A 159 -23.90 -23.62 5.09
C THR A 159 -23.26 -24.97 5.32
N LYS A 160 -21.95 -25.02 5.55
CA LYS A 160 -21.13 -26.26 5.59
C LYS A 160 -21.16 -27.06 4.30
N ARG A 161 -21.52 -26.44 3.17
CA ARG A 161 -21.51 -27.02 1.84
C ARG A 161 -20.24 -26.59 1.10
N ASN A 162 -19.62 -27.50 0.39
CA ASN A 162 -18.38 -27.26 -0.34
C ASN A 162 -18.63 -27.07 -1.86
N ASN A 163 -19.86 -27.15 -2.31
CA ASN A 163 -20.23 -26.93 -3.71
C ASN A 163 -20.71 -25.47 -3.86
N VAL A 164 -20.11 -24.78 -4.82
CA VAL A 164 -20.41 -23.38 -5.13
C VAL A 164 -20.83 -23.28 -6.58
N ILE A 165 -21.92 -22.58 -6.84
CA ILE A 165 -22.38 -22.28 -8.19
C ILE A 165 -22.02 -20.82 -8.48
N LEU A 166 -21.33 -20.60 -9.59
CA LEU A 166 -20.91 -19.27 -10.05
C LEU A 166 -21.63 -18.93 -11.36
N SER A 167 -22.00 -17.67 -11.51
CA SER A 167 -22.52 -17.17 -12.78
C SER A 167 -21.43 -17.12 -13.85
N GLU A 168 -21.75 -17.53 -15.07
CA GLU A 168 -20.85 -17.33 -16.24
C GLU A 168 -20.52 -15.84 -16.50
N GLY A 169 -21.36 -14.92 -16.03
CA GLY A 169 -21.12 -13.49 -16.10
C GLY A 169 -20.13 -12.95 -15.08
N LEU A 170 -19.58 -13.81 -14.20
CA LEU A 170 -18.57 -13.38 -13.25
C LEU A 170 -17.30 -12.95 -13.97
N ASN A 171 -16.69 -11.82 -13.49
CA ASN A 171 -15.43 -11.35 -14.04
C ASN A 171 -14.36 -12.46 -13.95
N VAL A 172 -13.68 -12.71 -15.07
CA VAL A 172 -12.66 -13.76 -15.19
C VAL A 172 -11.58 -13.70 -14.12
N ARG A 173 -11.16 -12.48 -13.73
CA ARG A 173 -10.15 -12.29 -12.67
C ARG A 173 -10.66 -12.73 -11.30
N ALA A 174 -11.94 -12.48 -11.01
CA ALA A 174 -12.55 -12.96 -9.77
C ALA A 174 -12.60 -14.48 -9.74
N TYR A 175 -12.91 -15.11 -10.88
CA TYR A 175 -12.89 -16.55 -11.03
C TYR A 175 -11.48 -17.15 -10.85
N GLU A 176 -10.46 -16.55 -11.48
CA GLU A 176 -9.06 -16.99 -11.34
C GLU A 176 -8.54 -16.83 -9.91
N THR A 177 -8.86 -15.70 -9.25
CA THR A 177 -8.51 -15.46 -7.85
C THR A 177 -9.17 -16.47 -6.94
N LEU A 178 -10.44 -16.76 -7.17
CA LEU A 178 -11.18 -17.76 -6.41
C LEU A 178 -10.53 -19.14 -6.56
N ASN A 179 -10.22 -19.56 -7.78
CA ASN A 179 -9.53 -20.83 -8.04
C ASN A 179 -8.19 -20.90 -7.31
N THR A 180 -7.38 -19.85 -7.37
CA THR A 180 -6.05 -19.81 -6.73
C THR A 180 -6.15 -19.98 -5.21
N ILE A 181 -7.13 -19.33 -4.57
CA ILE A 181 -7.25 -19.32 -3.11
C ILE A 181 -7.93 -20.61 -2.61
N ILE A 182 -8.84 -21.16 -3.39
CA ILE A 182 -9.66 -22.30 -3.00
C ILE A 182 -9.06 -23.64 -3.43
N ASP A 183 -8.10 -23.65 -4.34
CA ASP A 183 -7.46 -24.87 -4.86
C ASP A 183 -6.86 -25.78 -3.77
N ASN A 184 -6.57 -25.21 -2.59
CA ASN A 184 -6.16 -25.94 -1.40
C ASN A 184 -7.33 -26.41 -0.49
N LYS A 185 -8.58 -26.10 -0.85
CA LYS A 185 -9.78 -26.52 -0.15
C LYS A 185 -10.60 -27.37 -1.11
N ILE A 186 -11.13 -28.50 -0.65
CA ILE A 186 -11.98 -29.38 -1.48
C ILE A 186 -13.30 -28.65 -1.76
N ILE A 187 -13.30 -27.80 -2.76
CA ILE A 187 -14.46 -27.03 -3.20
C ILE A 187 -14.66 -27.29 -4.69
N SER A 188 -15.83 -27.71 -5.08
CA SER A 188 -16.21 -27.89 -6.47
C SER A 188 -16.99 -26.68 -6.95
N PHE A 189 -16.77 -26.28 -8.20
CA PHE A 189 -17.50 -25.21 -8.85
C PHE A 189 -18.29 -25.75 -10.01
N ASP A 190 -19.54 -25.30 -10.12
CA ASP A 190 -20.35 -25.39 -11.31
C ASP A 190 -20.67 -23.99 -11.80
N THR A 191 -20.69 -23.80 -13.10
CA THR A 191 -21.12 -22.54 -13.75
C THR A 191 -22.54 -22.70 -14.28
N LEU A 192 -23.34 -21.67 -14.10
CA LEU A 192 -24.68 -21.52 -14.68
C LEU A 192 -24.67 -20.40 -15.70
#